data_9604d8602a151cd91ada0ef80835615d
#
_entry.id   9604d8602a151cd91ada0ef80835615d
#
_cell.length_a   1.000
_cell.length_b   1.000
_cell.length_c   1.000
_cell.angle_alpha   90.00
_cell.angle_beta   90.00
_cell.angle_gamma   90.00
#
_symmetry.space_group_name_H-M   'P 1'
#
loop_
_entity.id
_entity.type
_entity.pdbx_description
1 polymer ?
#
loop_
_entity_poly.entity_id
_entity_poly.type
_entity_poly.pdbx_seq_one_letter_code
_entity_poly.pdbx_strand_id
1 'polypeptide(L)'
;MYHQGSQIWAEARVTASEAEMHIRLGRRKTWLLGLLLLVARASVARALDNYEIQVYGSETVPAGNTMVELHSNFTVNGTKTVEDGVLPSNHAEHETVEITQGFNDWFETGFYIFTSIQSNGHWYWVGDHIRPRFRIPPSWHWPVGVSVSNEIGYQRREFFPDTWTWEIRPIVDQQLGRWYWSFNPAFDRALHGPDVNQGFGFSPDAKVSYNFTKKIAGGLEYYGAFGPLTDFDPVSQQQQQIFPAIDVDFGPTWEFNFGVGFGLTPGTDHLIVKCILGKRFDWHRSKQ
;
A
#
# COMPACT_ATOMS: atom_id res chain seq x y z
N MET A 1 77.62 -22.39 27.13
CA MET A 1 76.51 -23.10 26.42
C MET A 1 75.13 -22.66 26.91
N TYR A 2 74.78 -21.34 26.94
CA TYR A 2 73.54 -20.83 27.46
C TYR A 2 72.89 -19.68 26.64
N HIS A 3 73.32 -19.49 25.40
CA HIS A 3 72.87 -18.35 24.59
C HIS A 3 71.99 -18.73 23.37
N GLN A 4 71.75 -20.01 23.07
CA GLN A 4 70.95 -20.41 21.89
C GLN A 4 69.47 -20.66 22.22
N GLY A 5 69.08 -20.89 23.50
CA GLY A 5 67.72 -21.15 23.88
C GLY A 5 66.78 -19.93 23.90
N SER A 6 67.31 -18.72 24.13
CA SER A 6 66.51 -17.49 24.23
C SER A 6 66.03 -16.90 22.87
N GLN A 7 66.77 -17.15 21.81
CA GLN A 7 66.42 -16.66 20.45
C GLN A 7 65.29 -17.49 19.85
N ILE A 8 65.28 -18.80 20.04
CA ILE A 8 64.22 -19.70 19.52
C ILE A 8 62.86 -19.38 20.13
N TRP A 9 62.80 -19.01 21.40
CA TRP A 9 61.57 -18.62 22.08
C TRP A 9 61.09 -17.20 21.72
N ALA A 10 61.98 -16.32 21.32
CA ALA A 10 61.62 -14.99 20.83
C ALA A 10 60.99 -15.04 19.41
N GLU A 11 61.58 -15.83 18.52
CA GLU A 11 61.01 -16.03 17.16
C GLU A 11 59.69 -16.75 17.16
N ALA A 12 59.49 -17.77 18.00
CA ALA A 12 58.21 -18.48 18.15
C ALA A 12 57.09 -17.59 18.68
N ARG A 13 57.39 -16.59 19.54
CA ARG A 13 56.37 -15.62 20.02
C ARG A 13 56.03 -14.58 18.97
N VAL A 14 56.95 -14.15 18.12
CA VAL A 14 56.69 -13.20 17.06
C VAL A 14 55.79 -13.83 15.98
N THR A 15 56.08 -15.06 15.56
CA THR A 15 55.28 -15.77 14.57
C THR A 15 53.88 -16.12 15.05
N ALA A 16 53.71 -16.45 16.35
CA ALA A 16 52.37 -16.67 16.96
C ALA A 16 51.55 -15.38 17.02
N SER A 17 52.19 -14.23 17.34
CA SER A 17 51.54 -12.92 17.37
C SER A 17 51.08 -12.45 15.97
N GLU A 18 51.90 -12.69 14.97
CA GLU A 18 51.51 -12.36 13.57
C GLU A 18 50.40 -13.25 13.04
N ALA A 19 50.42 -14.56 13.37
CA ALA A 19 49.34 -15.48 13.03
C ALA A 19 48.00 -15.10 13.69
N GLU A 20 48.02 -14.71 14.97
CA GLU A 20 46.79 -14.23 15.66
C GLU A 20 46.29 -12.90 15.08
N MET A 21 47.17 -12.00 14.68
CA MET A 21 46.81 -10.73 14.06
C MET A 21 46.20 -10.96 12.67
N HIS A 22 46.69 -11.88 11.86
CA HIS A 22 46.13 -12.25 10.57
C HIS A 22 44.74 -12.93 10.70
N ILE A 23 44.57 -13.77 11.72
CA ILE A 23 43.27 -14.42 12.02
C ILE A 23 42.24 -13.37 12.47
N ARG A 24 42.65 -12.39 13.31
CA ARG A 24 41.73 -11.30 13.77
C ARG A 24 41.36 -10.33 12.64
N LEU A 25 42.31 -10.03 11.74
CA LEU A 25 42.04 -9.20 10.56
C LEU A 25 41.16 -9.93 9.51
N GLY A 26 41.38 -11.24 9.33
CA GLY A 26 40.54 -12.07 8.47
C GLY A 26 39.07 -12.12 8.99
N ARG A 27 38.86 -12.34 10.30
CA ARG A 27 37.55 -12.34 10.91
C ARG A 27 36.82 -10.99 10.82
N ARG A 28 37.53 -9.86 11.02
CA ARG A 28 36.97 -8.53 10.85
C ARG A 28 36.54 -8.24 9.41
N LYS A 29 37.30 -8.69 8.41
CA LYS A 29 36.96 -8.55 6.99
C LYS A 29 35.75 -9.40 6.61
N THR A 30 35.62 -10.61 7.17
CA THR A 30 34.42 -11.46 6.95
C THR A 30 33.16 -10.89 7.61
N TRP A 31 33.28 -10.28 8.79
CA TRP A 31 32.14 -9.58 9.43
C TRP A 31 31.74 -8.30 8.69
N LEU A 32 32.70 -7.54 8.15
CA LEU A 32 32.44 -6.35 7.32
C LEU A 32 31.84 -6.73 5.96
N LEU A 33 32.27 -7.82 5.33
CA LEU A 33 31.63 -8.34 4.11
C LEU A 33 30.22 -8.90 4.39
N GLY A 34 30.04 -9.58 5.51
CA GLY A 34 28.71 -10.04 5.96
C GLY A 34 27.77 -8.87 6.26
N LEU A 35 28.25 -7.79 6.88
CA LEU A 35 27.48 -6.58 7.13
C LEU A 35 27.19 -5.80 5.84
N LEU A 36 28.14 -5.74 4.89
CA LEU A 36 27.93 -5.13 3.56
C LEU A 36 26.94 -5.94 2.70
N LEU A 37 26.93 -7.28 2.82
CA LEU A 37 25.97 -8.14 2.13
C LEU A 37 24.56 -8.07 2.76
N LEU A 38 24.45 -7.75 4.06
CA LEU A 38 23.18 -7.48 4.74
C LEU A 38 22.59 -6.10 4.37
N VAL A 39 23.42 -5.13 4.00
CA VAL A 39 23.01 -3.78 3.56
C VAL A 39 22.63 -3.76 2.07
N ALA A 40 23.02 -4.78 1.28
CA ALA A 40 22.79 -4.84 -0.16
C ALA A 40 21.46 -5.50 -0.59
N ARG A 41 20.57 -5.85 0.36
CA ARG A 41 19.15 -6.01 0.04
C ARG A 41 18.49 -4.65 0.22
N ALA A 42 18.71 -3.73 -0.70
CA ALA A 42 17.78 -2.66 -0.94
C ALA A 42 16.50 -3.33 -1.48
N SER A 43 15.63 -3.79 -0.58
CA SER A 43 14.25 -4.09 -0.95
C SER A 43 13.69 -2.77 -1.45
N VAL A 44 13.24 -2.76 -2.68
CA VAL A 44 12.53 -1.62 -3.27
C VAL A 44 11.38 -1.34 -2.30
N ALA A 45 11.36 -0.16 -1.70
CA ALA A 45 10.19 0.30 -0.97
C ALA A 45 9.05 0.28 -1.99
N ARG A 46 8.10 -0.65 -1.82
CA ARG A 46 6.88 -0.67 -2.63
C ARG A 46 6.16 0.63 -2.30
N ALA A 47 5.96 1.48 -3.28
CA ALA A 47 5.12 2.65 -3.06
C ALA A 47 3.72 2.12 -2.72
N LEU A 48 3.18 2.51 -1.56
CA LEU A 48 1.76 2.38 -1.28
C LEU A 48 1.05 2.98 -2.48
N ASP A 49 0.01 2.33 -2.99
CA ASP A 49 -0.67 2.82 -4.16
C ASP A 49 -1.34 4.16 -3.83
N ASN A 50 -0.64 5.27 -4.16
CA ASN A 50 -1.14 6.62 -3.91
C ASN A 50 -2.34 6.97 -4.82
N TYR A 51 -2.75 6.04 -5.70
CA TYR A 51 -3.86 6.26 -6.62
C TYR A 51 -5.21 5.91 -5.98
N GLU A 52 -5.23 4.97 -5.00
CA GLU A 52 -6.45 4.47 -4.40
C GLU A 52 -6.32 4.39 -2.87
N ILE A 53 -6.41 5.53 -2.18
CA ILE A 53 -6.33 5.59 -0.72
C ILE A 53 -7.75 5.53 -0.15
N GLN A 54 -8.32 4.31 -0.08
CA GLN A 54 -9.68 4.09 0.42
C GLN A 54 -9.79 2.79 1.23
N VAL A 55 -10.43 2.86 2.39
CA VAL A 55 -10.87 1.66 3.13
C VAL A 55 -12.30 1.34 2.73
N TYR A 56 -12.48 0.22 2.05
CA TYR A 56 -13.79 -0.20 1.54
C TYR A 56 -14.71 -0.73 2.63
N GLY A 57 -16.01 -0.42 2.50
CA GLY A 57 -17.08 -1.19 3.12
C GLY A 57 -17.45 -2.42 2.29
N SER A 58 -18.15 -3.37 2.89
CA SER A 58 -18.61 -4.59 2.22
C SER A 58 -19.77 -4.37 1.25
N GLU A 59 -20.43 -3.21 1.32
CA GLU A 59 -21.58 -2.90 0.45
C GLU A 59 -21.14 -2.77 -1.01
N THR A 60 -21.98 -3.26 -1.92
CA THR A 60 -21.83 -3.10 -3.36
C THR A 60 -22.77 -2.03 -3.88
N VAL A 61 -22.42 -1.42 -5.01
CA VAL A 61 -23.31 -0.52 -5.76
C VAL A 61 -24.62 -1.26 -6.08
N PRO A 62 -25.79 -0.66 -5.79
CA PRO A 62 -27.07 -1.32 -6.02
C PRO A 62 -27.26 -1.74 -7.48
N ALA A 63 -28.00 -2.82 -7.70
CA ALA A 63 -28.32 -3.34 -9.04
C ALA A 63 -28.86 -2.25 -9.98
N GLY A 64 -28.32 -2.15 -11.19
CA GLY A 64 -28.73 -1.15 -12.18
C GLY A 64 -28.28 0.28 -11.91
N ASN A 65 -27.38 0.47 -10.93
CA ASN A 65 -26.75 1.75 -10.66
C ASN A 65 -25.27 1.73 -11.10
N THR A 66 -24.77 2.89 -11.46
CA THR A 66 -23.34 3.13 -11.69
C THR A 66 -22.86 4.17 -10.70
N MET A 67 -21.78 3.89 -10.00
CA MET A 67 -21.02 4.84 -9.18
C MET A 67 -19.84 5.35 -9.99
N VAL A 68 -19.62 6.65 -9.99
CA VAL A 68 -18.42 7.28 -10.54
C VAL A 68 -17.75 8.06 -9.43
N GLU A 69 -16.52 7.71 -9.13
CA GLU A 69 -15.72 8.34 -8.07
C GLU A 69 -14.47 8.97 -8.67
N LEU A 70 -14.11 10.13 -8.15
CA LEU A 70 -12.83 10.77 -8.39
C LEU A 70 -12.06 10.74 -7.08
N HIS A 71 -10.92 10.07 -7.09
CA HIS A 71 -9.94 10.08 -6.02
C HIS A 71 -8.84 11.07 -6.39
N SER A 72 -8.61 12.06 -5.54
CA SER A 72 -7.57 13.07 -5.70
C SER A 72 -6.63 12.99 -4.51
N ASN A 73 -5.39 12.57 -4.73
CA ASN A 73 -4.41 12.33 -3.69
C ASN A 73 -3.16 13.16 -3.96
N PHE A 74 -2.94 14.21 -3.17
CA PHE A 74 -1.79 15.08 -3.30
C PHE A 74 -0.71 14.74 -2.27
N THR A 75 0.47 14.31 -2.74
CA THR A 75 1.62 14.06 -1.88
C THR A 75 2.37 15.38 -1.59
N VAL A 76 2.15 15.92 -0.40
CA VAL A 76 2.78 17.18 0.05
C VAL A 76 4.27 16.99 0.35
N ASN A 77 4.63 15.84 0.95
CA ASN A 77 6.01 15.49 1.28
C ASN A 77 6.23 14.00 1.09
N GLY A 78 6.90 13.64 0.00
CA GLY A 78 7.20 12.28 -0.40
C GLY A 78 8.63 12.12 -0.90
N THR A 79 8.87 11.06 -1.69
CA THR A 79 10.17 10.80 -2.33
C THR A 79 10.51 11.90 -3.31
N LYS A 80 11.77 12.37 -3.29
CA LYS A 80 12.22 13.54 -4.07
C LYS A 80 13.09 13.18 -5.28
N THR A 81 13.49 11.93 -5.36
CA THR A 81 14.39 11.40 -6.39
C THR A 81 13.75 10.22 -7.08
N VAL A 82 14.19 9.96 -8.30
CA VAL A 82 13.84 8.72 -8.99
C VAL A 82 14.51 7.56 -8.28
N GLU A 83 13.73 6.57 -7.86
CA GLU A 83 14.19 5.35 -7.19
C GLU A 83 13.82 4.13 -8.03
N ASP A 84 14.79 3.33 -8.41
CA ASP A 84 14.61 2.14 -9.26
C ASP A 84 13.80 2.37 -10.56
N GLY A 85 13.88 3.60 -11.09
CA GLY A 85 13.17 4.03 -12.28
C GLY A 85 11.72 4.48 -12.05
N VAL A 86 11.27 4.53 -10.79
CA VAL A 86 9.98 5.09 -10.38
C VAL A 86 10.12 6.59 -10.15
N LEU A 87 9.17 7.36 -10.68
CA LEU A 87 9.16 8.82 -10.55
C LEU A 87 8.90 9.24 -9.09
N PRO A 88 9.43 10.41 -8.66
CA PRO A 88 9.24 10.89 -7.30
C PRO A 88 7.78 11.25 -7.02
N SER A 89 7.31 10.94 -5.81
CA SER A 89 5.96 11.28 -5.35
C SER A 89 5.84 12.72 -4.80
N ASN A 90 6.94 13.36 -4.44
CA ASN A 90 6.94 14.68 -3.80
C ASN A 90 6.30 15.76 -4.68
N HIS A 91 5.25 16.40 -4.19
CA HIS A 91 4.42 17.38 -4.91
C HIS A 91 3.76 16.79 -6.18
N ALA A 92 3.55 15.50 -6.24
CA ALA A 92 2.74 14.87 -7.27
C ALA A 92 1.27 14.78 -6.83
N GLU A 93 0.37 14.95 -7.78
CA GLU A 93 -1.05 14.68 -7.64
C GLU A 93 -1.40 13.40 -8.38
N HIS A 94 -2.07 12.50 -7.70
CA HIS A 94 -2.52 11.22 -8.21
C HIS A 94 -4.05 11.24 -8.31
N GLU A 95 -4.54 11.10 -9.52
CA GLU A 95 -5.97 11.13 -9.81
C GLU A 95 -6.44 9.76 -10.30
N THR A 96 -7.52 9.27 -9.71
CA THR A 96 -8.16 8.04 -10.16
C THR A 96 -9.62 8.29 -10.46
N VAL A 97 -10.04 7.92 -11.65
CA VAL A 97 -11.45 7.81 -11.99
C VAL A 97 -11.86 6.35 -11.85
N GLU A 98 -12.73 6.08 -10.87
CA GLU A 98 -13.36 4.78 -10.70
C GLU A 98 -14.79 4.83 -11.26
N ILE A 99 -15.15 3.81 -12.05
CA ILE A 99 -16.50 3.62 -12.60
C ILE A 99 -16.96 2.22 -12.18
N THR A 100 -17.86 2.14 -11.19
CA THR A 100 -18.35 0.88 -10.67
C THR A 100 -19.81 0.65 -11.04
N GLN A 101 -20.07 -0.49 -11.69
CA GLN A 101 -21.41 -0.95 -12.08
C GLN A 101 -21.91 -2.05 -11.16
N GLY A 102 -23.05 -1.81 -10.50
CA GLY A 102 -23.81 -2.82 -9.77
C GLY A 102 -24.67 -3.67 -10.70
N PHE A 103 -24.53 -4.99 -10.66
CA PHE A 103 -25.30 -5.92 -11.49
C PHE A 103 -26.45 -6.57 -10.72
N ASN A 104 -26.21 -6.91 -9.45
CA ASN A 104 -27.21 -7.50 -8.56
C ASN A 104 -26.80 -7.25 -7.10
N ASP A 105 -27.51 -7.85 -6.13
CA ASP A 105 -27.30 -7.61 -4.69
C ASP A 105 -26.00 -8.18 -4.13
N TRP A 106 -25.24 -8.92 -4.93
CA TRP A 106 -24.02 -9.60 -4.47
C TRP A 106 -22.82 -9.43 -5.40
N PHE A 107 -22.98 -8.73 -6.54
CA PHE A 107 -21.91 -8.58 -7.52
C PHE A 107 -21.89 -7.20 -8.16
N GLU A 108 -20.70 -6.63 -8.24
CA GLU A 108 -20.37 -5.41 -8.99
C GLU A 108 -19.01 -5.56 -9.69
N THR A 109 -18.74 -4.66 -10.62
CA THR A 109 -17.41 -4.53 -11.23
C THR A 109 -17.04 -3.06 -11.33
N GLY A 110 -15.87 -2.71 -10.80
CA GLY A 110 -15.21 -1.42 -10.94
C GLY A 110 -14.21 -1.43 -12.09
N PHE A 111 -14.05 -0.29 -12.73
CA PHE A 111 -13.01 -0.01 -13.70
C PHE A 111 -12.29 1.28 -13.28
N TYR A 112 -10.97 1.25 -13.26
CA TYR A 112 -10.11 2.34 -12.79
C TYR A 112 -9.26 2.87 -13.90
N ILE A 113 -9.11 4.20 -13.95
CA ILE A 113 -8.17 4.93 -14.80
C ILE A 113 -7.27 5.75 -13.89
N PHE A 114 -6.00 5.40 -13.83
CA PHE A 114 -5.00 6.10 -13.02
C PHE A 114 -4.25 7.14 -13.83
N THR A 115 -4.12 8.33 -13.27
CA THR A 115 -3.33 9.42 -13.84
C THR A 115 -2.48 10.10 -12.77
N SER A 116 -1.44 10.80 -13.18
CA SER A 116 -0.57 11.56 -12.29
C SER A 116 -0.19 12.90 -12.92
N ILE A 117 -0.19 13.94 -12.10
CA ILE A 117 0.41 15.24 -12.43
C ILE A 117 1.66 15.36 -11.56
N GLN A 118 2.83 15.34 -12.19
CA GLN A 118 4.10 15.42 -11.49
C GLN A 118 4.41 16.87 -11.07
N SER A 119 5.35 17.05 -10.14
CA SER A 119 5.76 18.37 -9.61
C SER A 119 6.20 19.40 -10.68
N ASN A 120 6.60 18.95 -11.87
CA ASN A 120 6.93 19.77 -13.02
C ASN A 120 5.72 20.14 -13.89
N GLY A 121 4.49 19.75 -13.50
CA GLY A 121 3.25 19.98 -14.20
C GLY A 121 2.97 19.03 -15.37
N HIS A 122 3.81 18.00 -15.59
CA HIS A 122 3.54 17.01 -16.63
C HIS A 122 2.46 16.03 -16.17
N TRP A 123 1.46 15.84 -17.03
CA TRP A 123 0.40 14.87 -16.86
C TRP A 123 0.78 13.54 -17.51
N TYR A 124 0.44 12.45 -16.83
CA TYR A 124 0.67 11.09 -17.29
C TYR A 124 -0.60 10.25 -17.11
N TRP A 125 -0.94 9.45 -18.10
CA TRP A 125 -1.71 8.23 -17.86
C TRP A 125 -0.77 7.21 -17.22
N VAL A 126 -1.23 6.59 -16.14
CA VAL A 126 -0.43 5.66 -15.34
C VAL A 126 -0.80 4.22 -15.61
N GLY A 127 -2.08 3.92 -15.69
CA GLY A 127 -2.57 2.59 -15.91
C GLY A 127 -4.08 2.46 -15.76
N ASP A 128 -4.56 1.22 -15.86
CA ASP A 128 -5.96 0.86 -15.73
C ASP A 128 -6.10 -0.46 -14.98
N HIS A 129 -7.11 -0.56 -14.11
CA HIS A 129 -7.44 -1.79 -13.41
C HIS A 129 -8.92 -2.15 -13.61
N ILE A 130 -9.23 -3.44 -13.44
CA ILE A 130 -10.60 -3.95 -13.34
C ILE A 130 -10.76 -4.69 -12.01
N ARG A 131 -11.88 -4.43 -11.32
CA ARG A 131 -12.14 -4.94 -9.97
C ARG A 131 -13.53 -5.58 -9.85
N PRO A 132 -13.73 -6.86 -10.21
CA PRO A 132 -14.91 -7.61 -9.79
C PRO A 132 -14.94 -7.79 -8.28
N ARG A 133 -16.09 -7.50 -7.66
CA ARG A 133 -16.32 -7.66 -6.22
C ARG A 133 -17.60 -8.45 -5.97
N PHE A 134 -17.50 -9.38 -5.02
CA PHE A 134 -18.60 -10.24 -4.58
C PHE A 134 -18.86 -10.00 -3.10
N ARG A 135 -20.13 -9.86 -2.71
CA ARG A 135 -20.55 -9.72 -1.31
C ARG A 135 -21.47 -10.84 -0.88
N ILE A 136 -21.52 -11.10 0.42
CA ILE A 136 -22.59 -11.92 0.99
C ILE A 136 -23.89 -11.15 0.86
N PRO A 137 -24.95 -11.75 0.24
CA PRO A 137 -26.22 -11.07 0.06
C PRO A 137 -26.84 -10.62 1.39
N PRO A 138 -27.42 -9.41 1.48
CA PRO A 138 -28.10 -8.94 2.69
C PRO A 138 -29.21 -9.87 3.18
N SER A 139 -29.85 -10.62 2.27
CA SER A 139 -30.90 -11.60 2.57
C SER A 139 -30.44 -12.76 3.46
N TRP A 140 -29.13 -13.00 3.60
CA TRP A 140 -28.58 -14.04 4.48
C TRP A 140 -28.49 -13.57 5.94
N HIS A 141 -28.72 -12.29 6.23
CA HIS A 141 -28.73 -11.70 7.58
C HIS A 141 -27.47 -12.01 8.41
N TRP A 142 -26.29 -11.98 7.79
CA TRP A 142 -25.06 -12.16 8.52
C TRP A 142 -24.84 -11.01 9.52
N PRO A 143 -24.20 -11.30 10.68
CA PRO A 143 -24.01 -10.28 11.73
C PRO A 143 -23.00 -9.20 11.33
N VAL A 144 -22.16 -9.47 10.34
CA VAL A 144 -21.17 -8.55 9.78
C VAL A 144 -21.32 -8.50 8.26
N GLY A 145 -20.99 -7.37 7.66
CA GLY A 145 -20.84 -7.26 6.21
C GLY A 145 -19.56 -8.00 5.77
N VAL A 146 -19.65 -8.73 4.66
CA VAL A 146 -18.50 -9.43 4.08
C VAL A 146 -18.55 -9.32 2.56
N SER A 147 -17.42 -8.93 1.97
CA SER A 147 -17.20 -9.00 0.53
C SER A 147 -15.77 -9.41 0.20
N VAL A 148 -15.54 -9.79 -1.05
CA VAL A 148 -14.19 -10.07 -1.58
C VAL A 148 -14.06 -9.35 -2.91
N SER A 149 -13.08 -8.48 -2.97
CA SER A 149 -12.63 -7.79 -4.18
C SER A 149 -11.50 -8.56 -4.81
N ASN A 150 -11.49 -8.61 -6.14
CA ASN A 150 -10.37 -9.10 -6.95
C ASN A 150 -10.03 -7.99 -7.93
N GLU A 151 -8.81 -7.54 -7.92
CA GLU A 151 -8.36 -6.46 -8.79
C GLU A 151 -7.17 -6.93 -9.62
N ILE A 152 -7.23 -6.68 -10.92
CA ILE A 152 -6.14 -6.97 -11.83
C ILE A 152 -5.96 -5.79 -12.78
N GLY A 153 -4.72 -5.41 -13.04
CA GLY A 153 -4.47 -4.34 -13.95
C GLY A 153 -3.02 -4.05 -14.27
N TYR A 154 -2.86 -3.02 -15.05
CA TYR A 154 -1.61 -2.56 -15.58
C TYR A 154 -1.27 -1.17 -15.05
N GLN A 155 -0.01 -0.99 -14.64
CA GLN A 155 0.60 0.32 -14.37
C GLN A 155 1.92 0.45 -15.11
N ARG A 156 2.24 1.66 -15.53
CA ARG A 156 3.51 1.95 -16.21
C ARG A 156 4.68 1.84 -15.25
N ARG A 157 5.80 1.32 -15.77
CA ARG A 157 7.03 1.07 -15.02
C ARG A 157 7.59 2.31 -14.30
N GLU A 158 7.32 3.50 -14.83
CA GLU A 158 7.76 4.76 -14.23
C GLU A 158 6.97 5.13 -12.96
N PHE A 159 5.86 4.43 -12.67
CA PHE A 159 5.00 4.68 -11.50
C PHE A 159 4.95 3.48 -10.55
N PHE A 160 5.11 2.29 -11.07
CA PHE A 160 5.12 1.08 -10.26
C PHE A 160 6.11 0.04 -10.84
N PRO A 161 6.97 -0.58 -9.99
CA PRO A 161 7.98 -1.53 -10.46
C PRO A 161 7.37 -2.73 -11.19
N ASP A 162 6.28 -3.26 -10.67
CA ASP A 162 5.55 -4.39 -11.22
C ASP A 162 4.42 -3.91 -12.11
N THR A 163 4.56 -4.09 -13.43
CA THR A 163 3.64 -3.48 -14.40
C THR A 163 2.29 -4.17 -14.50
N TRP A 164 2.19 -5.42 -14.08
CA TRP A 164 0.93 -6.14 -13.95
C TRP A 164 0.83 -6.72 -12.55
N THR A 165 -0.29 -6.44 -11.89
CA THR A 165 -0.57 -6.89 -10.53
C THR A 165 -1.94 -7.55 -10.44
N TRP A 166 -2.08 -8.39 -9.44
CA TRP A 166 -3.33 -8.99 -9.01
C TRP A 166 -3.46 -8.85 -7.51
N GLU A 167 -4.58 -8.29 -7.07
CA GLU A 167 -4.94 -8.17 -5.66
C GLU A 167 -6.19 -8.99 -5.34
N ILE A 168 -6.19 -9.63 -4.17
CA ILE A 168 -7.38 -10.20 -3.54
C ILE A 168 -7.55 -9.47 -2.21
N ARG A 169 -8.71 -8.80 -2.04
CA ARG A 169 -9.02 -8.01 -0.85
C ARG A 169 -10.31 -8.51 -0.21
N PRO A 170 -10.25 -9.38 0.81
CA PRO A 170 -11.38 -9.61 1.72
C PRO A 170 -11.74 -8.31 2.44
N ILE A 171 -13.02 -8.07 2.64
CA ILE A 171 -13.55 -6.89 3.32
C ILE A 171 -14.53 -7.37 4.37
N VAL A 172 -14.34 -6.95 5.61
CA VAL A 172 -15.27 -7.23 6.72
C VAL A 172 -15.57 -5.93 7.43
N ASP A 173 -16.84 -5.61 7.58
CA ASP A 173 -17.25 -4.37 8.23
C ASP A 173 -18.49 -4.54 9.12
N GLN A 174 -18.74 -3.57 9.99
CA GLN A 174 -19.94 -3.53 10.80
C GLN A 174 -20.25 -2.13 11.32
N GLN A 175 -21.54 -1.79 11.31
CA GLN A 175 -22.08 -0.63 12.02
C GLN A 175 -22.57 -1.05 13.40
N LEU A 176 -22.01 -0.48 14.47
CA LEU A 176 -22.37 -0.71 15.88
C LEU A 176 -22.89 0.59 16.50
N GLY A 177 -24.17 0.82 16.39
CA GLY A 177 -24.79 2.08 16.81
C GLY A 177 -24.25 3.25 16.01
N ARG A 178 -23.48 4.15 16.64
CA ARG A 178 -22.82 5.29 15.97
C ARG A 178 -21.38 5.00 15.53
N TRP A 179 -20.83 3.85 15.90
CA TRP A 179 -19.48 3.42 15.51
C TRP A 179 -19.56 2.55 14.26
N TYR A 180 -18.64 2.80 13.32
CA TYR A 180 -18.41 1.96 12.16
C TYR A 180 -16.96 1.51 12.15
N TRP A 181 -16.72 0.27 11.77
CA TRP A 181 -15.39 -0.23 11.49
C TRP A 181 -15.38 -1.07 10.21
N SER A 182 -14.26 -1.04 9.51
CA SER A 182 -13.97 -1.90 8.38
C SER A 182 -12.53 -2.37 8.45
N PHE A 183 -12.29 -3.61 8.02
CA PHE A 183 -10.98 -4.22 7.89
C PHE A 183 -10.86 -4.91 6.54
N ASN A 184 -9.81 -4.54 5.77
CA ASN A 184 -9.54 -4.98 4.41
C ASN A 184 -8.13 -5.60 4.36
N PRO A 185 -7.92 -6.89 4.71
CA PRO A 185 -6.65 -7.55 4.51
C PRO A 185 -6.43 -7.82 3.02
N ALA A 186 -5.67 -6.97 2.34
CA ALA A 186 -5.33 -7.16 0.94
C ALA A 186 -4.10 -8.04 0.77
N PHE A 187 -4.13 -8.87 -0.27
CA PHE A 187 -3.06 -9.75 -0.71
C PHE A 187 -2.76 -9.46 -2.16
N ASP A 188 -1.62 -8.86 -2.44
CA ASP A 188 -1.19 -8.46 -3.77
C ASP A 188 -0.11 -9.37 -4.33
N ARG A 189 -0.09 -9.55 -5.63
CA ARG A 189 0.90 -10.34 -6.33
C ARG A 189 1.31 -9.69 -7.64
N ALA A 190 2.62 -9.57 -7.85
CA ALA A 190 3.18 -9.22 -9.14
C ALA A 190 2.93 -10.36 -10.16
N LEU A 191 2.35 -10.02 -11.30
CA LEU A 191 2.20 -10.91 -12.45
C LEU A 191 3.28 -10.66 -13.50
N HIS A 192 3.82 -9.43 -13.55
CA HIS A 192 4.93 -9.06 -14.42
C HIS A 192 5.73 -7.92 -13.79
N GLY A 193 7.01 -8.13 -13.62
CA GLY A 193 7.94 -7.16 -13.02
C GLY A 193 9.04 -7.85 -12.19
N PRO A 194 9.82 -7.09 -11.43
CA PRO A 194 10.91 -7.63 -10.63
C PRO A 194 10.45 -8.60 -9.54
N ASP A 195 9.24 -8.41 -8.99
CA ASP A 195 8.77 -9.14 -7.81
C ASP A 195 7.87 -10.36 -8.14
N VAL A 196 7.79 -10.76 -9.41
CA VAL A 196 6.94 -11.88 -9.87
C VAL A 196 7.17 -13.19 -9.12
N ASN A 197 8.35 -13.40 -8.56
CA ASN A 197 8.75 -14.60 -7.82
C ASN A 197 8.65 -14.47 -6.29
N GLN A 198 8.25 -13.30 -5.75
CA GLN A 198 8.18 -13.07 -4.30
C GLN A 198 6.93 -13.68 -3.63
N GLY A 199 5.93 -14.08 -4.42
CA GLY A 199 4.66 -14.59 -3.91
C GLY A 199 3.66 -13.48 -3.62
N PHE A 200 2.79 -13.67 -2.63
CA PHE A 200 1.84 -12.65 -2.21
C PHE A 200 2.46 -11.68 -1.21
N GLY A 201 2.24 -10.40 -1.41
CA GLY A 201 2.43 -9.34 -0.44
C GLY A 201 1.21 -9.24 0.49
N PHE A 202 1.35 -8.50 1.59
CA PHE A 202 0.29 -8.23 2.55
C PHE A 202 0.14 -6.73 2.80
N SER A 203 -1.02 -6.19 2.45
CA SER A 203 -1.32 -4.76 2.50
C SER A 203 -2.67 -4.54 3.21
N PRO A 204 -2.70 -4.58 4.57
CA PRO A 204 -3.94 -4.43 5.32
C PRO A 204 -4.35 -2.97 5.45
N ASP A 205 -5.65 -2.72 5.24
CA ASP A 205 -6.27 -1.43 5.52
C ASP A 205 -7.34 -1.57 6.60
N ALA A 206 -7.53 -0.52 7.39
CA ALA A 206 -8.54 -0.51 8.45
C ALA A 206 -9.12 0.89 8.66
N LYS A 207 -10.42 0.95 9.01
CA LYS A 207 -11.13 2.19 9.35
C LYS A 207 -11.92 2.00 10.62
N VAL A 208 -11.87 3.02 11.49
CA VAL A 208 -12.80 3.18 12.60
C VAL A 208 -13.33 4.60 12.57
N SER A 209 -14.65 4.78 12.51
CA SER A 209 -15.27 6.10 12.47
C SER A 209 -16.48 6.18 13.39
N TYR A 210 -16.87 7.40 13.72
CA TYR A 210 -18.00 7.73 14.57
C TYR A 210 -18.95 8.70 13.87
N ASN A 211 -20.21 8.36 13.80
CA ASN A 211 -21.26 9.19 13.23
C ASN A 211 -21.64 10.31 14.20
N PHE A 212 -21.05 11.51 14.06
CA PHE A 212 -21.40 12.69 14.86
C PHE A 212 -22.84 13.13 14.61
N THR A 213 -23.23 13.07 13.34
CA THR A 213 -24.61 13.34 12.89
C THR A 213 -25.03 12.25 11.88
N LYS A 214 -26.23 12.36 11.31
CA LYS A 214 -26.67 11.50 10.20
C LYS A 214 -25.92 11.76 8.88
N LYS A 215 -25.20 12.89 8.79
CA LYS A 215 -24.53 13.35 7.57
C LYS A 215 -23.02 13.46 7.70
N ILE A 216 -22.50 13.39 8.91
CA ILE A 216 -21.07 13.63 9.15
C ILE A 216 -20.55 12.53 10.07
N ALA A 217 -19.59 11.79 9.58
CA ALA A 217 -18.76 10.88 10.36
C ALA A 217 -17.31 11.34 10.31
N GLY A 218 -16.53 10.96 11.31
CA GLY A 218 -15.09 11.19 11.33
C GLY A 218 -14.39 10.08 12.09
N GLY A 219 -13.17 9.80 11.72
CA GLY A 219 -12.43 8.70 12.29
C GLY A 219 -10.98 8.63 11.86
N LEU A 220 -10.44 7.45 11.99
CA LEU A 220 -9.07 7.12 11.59
C LEU A 220 -9.11 6.00 10.56
N GLU A 221 -8.29 6.15 9.55
CA GLU A 221 -8.00 5.12 8.56
C GLU A 221 -6.52 4.78 8.65
N TYR A 222 -6.20 3.51 8.53
CA TYR A 222 -4.84 2.98 8.49
C TYR A 222 -4.64 2.24 7.18
N TYR A 223 -3.47 2.43 6.58
CA TYR A 223 -3.03 1.76 5.37
C TYR A 223 -1.64 1.21 5.59
N GLY A 224 -1.44 -0.06 5.24
CA GLY A 224 -0.17 -0.75 5.42
C GLY A 224 0.27 -1.51 4.18
N ALA A 225 1.59 -1.58 3.95
CA ALA A 225 2.21 -2.53 3.04
C ALA A 225 3.41 -3.14 3.76
N PHE A 226 3.30 -4.43 4.07
CA PHE A 226 4.25 -5.14 4.92
C PHE A 226 5.30 -5.91 4.13
N GLY A 227 5.14 -5.99 2.80
CA GLY A 227 5.96 -6.82 1.92
C GLY A 227 5.48 -8.28 1.85
N PRO A 228 6.34 -9.21 1.40
CA PRO A 228 5.96 -10.60 1.17
C PRO A 228 5.44 -11.30 2.43
N LEU A 229 4.34 -12.06 2.32
CA LEU A 229 3.74 -12.82 3.43
C LEU A 229 4.71 -13.78 4.12
N THR A 230 5.67 -14.31 3.39
CA THR A 230 6.63 -15.30 3.89
C THR A 230 7.81 -14.69 4.62
N ASP A 231 8.08 -13.38 4.39
CA ASP A 231 9.22 -12.67 4.96
C ASP A 231 8.93 -11.16 4.90
N PHE A 232 8.20 -10.63 5.89
CA PHE A 232 7.85 -9.22 5.95
C PHE A 232 9.08 -8.33 5.89
N ASP A 233 8.98 -7.25 5.15
CA ASP A 233 10.02 -6.26 5.07
C ASP A 233 10.37 -5.69 6.45
N PRO A 234 11.62 -5.26 6.68
CA PRO A 234 11.97 -4.51 7.87
C PRO A 234 11.06 -3.29 8.03
N VAL A 235 10.68 -2.94 9.26
CA VAL A 235 9.76 -1.82 9.55
C VAL A 235 10.16 -0.51 8.88
N SER A 236 11.46 -0.27 8.69
CA SER A 236 11.97 0.93 7.98
C SER A 236 11.68 0.94 6.48
N GLN A 237 11.32 -0.20 5.88
CA GLN A 237 11.00 -0.37 4.47
C GLN A 237 9.50 -0.61 4.24
N GLN A 238 8.77 -1.03 5.29
CA GLN A 238 7.32 -1.12 5.24
C GLN A 238 6.72 0.26 5.02
N GLN A 239 5.61 0.31 4.31
CA GLN A 239 4.81 1.51 4.23
C GLN A 239 3.64 1.41 5.19
N GLN A 240 3.50 2.42 6.02
CA GLN A 240 2.43 2.53 7.01
C GLN A 240 1.99 3.98 7.13
N GLN A 241 0.69 4.22 6.98
CA GLN A 241 0.08 5.55 7.01
C GLN A 241 -1.14 5.55 7.91
N ILE A 242 -1.40 6.69 8.54
CA ILE A 242 -2.62 6.95 9.29
C ILE A 242 -3.27 8.25 8.80
N PHE A 243 -4.59 8.19 8.56
CA PHE A 243 -5.38 9.31 8.09
C PHE A 243 -6.49 9.63 9.09
N PRO A 244 -6.43 10.71 9.87
CA PRO A 244 -7.64 11.39 10.31
C PRO A 244 -8.48 11.75 9.09
N ALA A 245 -9.72 11.26 9.05
CA ALA A 245 -10.59 11.45 7.91
C ALA A 245 -12.02 11.80 8.33
N ILE A 246 -12.73 12.47 7.42
CA ILE A 246 -14.14 12.83 7.56
C ILE A 246 -14.92 12.34 6.34
N ASP A 247 -16.08 11.74 6.61
CA ASP A 247 -17.06 11.37 5.59
C ASP A 247 -18.26 12.32 5.69
N VAL A 248 -18.70 12.84 4.54
CA VAL A 248 -19.85 13.75 4.48
C VAL A 248 -20.91 13.22 3.51
N ASP A 249 -22.09 12.96 4.02
CA ASP A 249 -23.25 12.58 3.23
C ASP A 249 -23.98 13.82 2.70
N PHE A 250 -23.81 14.10 1.41
CA PHE A 250 -24.53 15.15 0.69
C PHE A 250 -25.88 14.68 0.14
N GLY A 251 -26.30 13.44 0.46
CA GLY A 251 -27.56 12.84 0.04
C GLY A 251 -27.35 11.48 -0.64
N PRO A 252 -28.43 10.79 -1.01
CA PRO A 252 -28.41 9.36 -1.30
C PRO A 252 -27.60 8.97 -2.55
N THR A 253 -27.10 9.94 -3.31
CA THR A 253 -26.35 9.69 -4.55
C THR A 253 -24.97 10.29 -4.55
N TRP A 254 -24.53 10.91 -3.44
CA TRP A 254 -23.19 11.50 -3.33
C TRP A 254 -22.42 10.88 -2.19
N GLU A 255 -21.14 10.65 -2.41
CA GLU A 255 -20.17 10.26 -1.40
C GLU A 255 -19.03 11.29 -1.37
N PHE A 256 -18.55 11.58 -0.17
CA PHE A 256 -17.41 12.46 0.02
C PHE A 256 -16.59 11.97 1.20
N ASN A 257 -15.30 11.75 0.97
CA ASN A 257 -14.32 11.48 2.00
C ASN A 257 -13.16 12.45 1.82
N PHE A 258 -12.66 12.99 2.93
CA PHE A 258 -11.48 13.84 2.97
C PHE A 258 -10.59 13.43 4.13
N GLY A 259 -9.28 13.33 3.91
CA GLY A 259 -8.32 12.96 4.93
C GLY A 259 -6.94 13.58 4.73
N VAL A 260 -6.20 13.66 5.84
CA VAL A 260 -4.78 14.06 5.84
C VAL A 260 -3.97 12.92 6.40
N GLY A 261 -3.07 12.39 5.59
CA GLY A 261 -2.27 11.20 5.89
C GLY A 261 -0.89 11.52 6.40
N PHE A 262 -0.46 10.80 7.43
CA PHE A 262 0.85 10.89 8.02
C PHE A 262 1.57 9.55 7.87
N GLY A 263 2.76 9.55 7.25
CA GLY A 263 3.63 8.39 7.19
C GLY A 263 4.19 8.05 8.57
N LEU A 264 4.10 6.78 8.94
CA LEU A 264 4.55 6.27 10.24
C LEU A 264 5.93 5.61 10.15
N THR A 265 6.41 5.30 8.95
CA THR A 265 7.69 4.62 8.70
C THR A 265 8.54 5.40 7.70
N PRO A 266 9.87 5.23 7.71
CA PRO A 266 10.75 5.90 6.75
C PRO A 266 10.49 5.56 5.27
N GLY A 267 9.97 4.35 4.98
CA GLY A 267 9.62 3.92 3.63
C GLY A 267 8.31 4.49 3.09
N THR A 268 7.65 5.39 3.84
CA THR A 268 6.32 5.93 3.51
C THR A 268 6.41 7.41 3.17
N ASP A 269 5.59 7.88 2.21
CA ASP A 269 5.37 9.31 2.01
C ASP A 269 4.90 9.96 3.31
N HIS A 270 5.52 11.08 3.69
CA HIS A 270 5.35 11.65 5.04
C HIS A 270 4.03 12.41 5.22
N LEU A 271 3.53 13.05 4.17
CA LEU A 271 2.31 13.85 4.24
C LEU A 271 1.55 13.80 2.92
N ILE A 272 0.32 13.28 2.98
CA ILE A 272 -0.60 13.18 1.85
C ILE A 272 -1.92 13.82 2.22
N VAL A 273 -2.54 14.50 1.28
CA VAL A 273 -3.94 14.96 1.38
C VAL A 273 -4.76 14.17 0.38
N LYS A 274 -5.83 13.54 0.83
CA LYS A 274 -6.76 12.81 -0.03
C LYS A 274 -8.15 13.41 -0.03
N CYS A 275 -8.81 13.28 -1.17
CA CYS A 275 -10.21 13.64 -1.37
C CYS A 275 -10.86 12.62 -2.29
N ILE A 276 -12.00 12.07 -1.90
CA ILE A 276 -12.82 11.20 -2.73
C ILE A 276 -14.18 11.85 -2.90
N LEU A 277 -14.60 12.02 -4.15
CA LEU A 277 -15.91 12.54 -4.51
C LEU A 277 -16.63 11.55 -5.42
N GLY A 278 -17.69 10.93 -4.92
CA GLY A 278 -18.47 9.95 -5.64
C GLY A 278 -19.85 10.43 -6.03
N LYS A 279 -20.32 10.01 -7.20
CA LYS A 279 -21.68 10.25 -7.69
C LYS A 279 -22.30 8.98 -8.24
N ARG A 280 -23.43 8.58 -7.64
CA ARG A 280 -24.23 7.43 -8.08
C ARG A 280 -25.30 7.85 -9.08
N PHE A 281 -25.38 7.12 -10.18
CA PHE A 281 -26.38 7.26 -11.23
C PHE A 281 -27.33 6.06 -11.19
N ASP A 282 -28.64 6.31 -11.15
CA ASP A 282 -29.70 5.30 -11.18
C ASP A 282 -30.35 5.28 -12.56
N TRP A 283 -30.10 4.24 -13.33
CA TRP A 283 -30.60 4.11 -14.71
C TRP A 283 -32.09 3.72 -14.80
N HIS A 284 -32.68 3.28 -13.69
CA HIS A 284 -34.10 2.91 -13.67
C HIS A 284 -35.02 4.12 -13.47
N ARG A 285 -34.53 5.22 -12.87
CA ARG A 285 -35.29 6.45 -12.66
C ARG A 285 -35.59 7.28 -13.90
N SER A 286 -34.90 7.02 -15.02
CA SER A 286 -35.05 7.82 -16.26
C SER A 286 -36.29 7.43 -17.10
N LYS A 287 -37.16 6.52 -16.64
CA LYS A 287 -38.35 6.04 -17.37
C LYS A 287 -39.70 6.50 -16.78
N GLN A 288 -39.70 7.49 -15.86
CA GLN A 288 -40.96 8.09 -15.34
C GLN A 288 -41.14 9.51 -15.85
#